data_31939a09458fb3624396aa07942d949e
#
_entry.id   31939a09458fb3624396aa07942d949e
#
_cell.length_a   1.000
_cell.length_b   1.000
_cell.length_c   1.000
_cell.angle_alpha   90.00
_cell.angle_beta   90.00
_cell.angle_gamma   90.00
#
_symmetry.space_group_name_H-M   'P 1'
#
loop_
_entity.id
_entity.type
_entity.pdbx_description
1 polymer ?
#
loop_
_entity_poly.entity_id
_entity_poly.type
_entity_poly.pdbx_seq_one_letter_code
_entity_poly.pdbx_strand_id
1 'polypeptide(L)'
;MRRLLLLLALLAAPAQARTVTATVYDPWYAGRPDYCTGRAYQHWGISAAHPFLPCGTLVRVTHRGRSLVVPIKDRCDCNSIDLSAGAAYRLGVPLDGIARVGIEY
;
A
#
# COMPACT_ATOMS: atom_id res chain seq x y z
N MET A 1 -8.34 11.83 36.95
CA MET A 1 -7.09 12.31 36.36
C MET A 1 -6.29 11.18 35.79
N ARG A 2 -5.80 10.34 36.61
CA ARG A 2 -4.99 9.21 36.15
C ARG A 2 -5.72 8.27 35.22
N ARG A 3 -7.05 8.17 35.42
CA ARG A 3 -7.87 7.34 34.54
C ARG A 3 -7.85 7.79 33.11
N LEU A 4 -7.71 9.08 32.89
CA LEU A 4 -7.63 9.59 31.51
C LEU A 4 -6.42 9.09 30.80
N LEU A 5 -5.29 8.97 31.50
CA LEU A 5 -4.08 8.43 30.91
C LEU A 5 -4.25 6.98 30.50
N LEU A 6 -4.95 6.20 31.33
CA LEU A 6 -5.21 4.81 31.00
C LEU A 6 -6.10 4.68 29.78
N LEU A 7 -7.10 5.53 29.65
CA LEU A 7 -7.95 5.53 28.47
C LEU A 7 -7.18 5.86 27.22
N LEU A 8 -6.27 6.84 27.29
CA LEU A 8 -5.43 7.19 26.16
C LEU A 8 -4.55 6.01 25.73
N ALA A 9 -4.01 5.29 26.70
CA ALA A 9 -3.19 4.12 26.40
C ALA A 9 -4.00 3.05 25.68
N LEU A 10 -5.26 2.84 26.10
CA LEU A 10 -6.13 1.87 25.45
C LEU A 10 -6.51 2.28 24.04
N LEU A 11 -6.64 3.59 23.79
CA LEU A 11 -6.97 4.10 22.47
C LEU A 11 -5.80 4.11 21.52
N ALA A 12 -4.61 3.88 22.01
CA ALA A 12 -3.39 3.88 21.21
C ALA A 12 -3.04 2.50 20.66
N ALA A 13 -4.03 1.63 20.46
CA ALA A 13 -3.79 0.31 19.90
C ALA A 13 -3.13 0.44 18.52
N PRO A 14 -2.04 -0.31 18.26
CA PRO A 14 -1.34 -0.19 16.99
C PRO A 14 -2.17 -0.72 15.83
N ALA A 15 -1.93 -0.17 14.66
CA ALA A 15 -2.47 -0.70 13.43
C ALA A 15 -1.84 -2.06 13.14
N GLN A 16 -2.50 -2.85 12.30
CA GLN A 16 -1.96 -4.11 11.84
C GLN A 16 -0.67 -3.83 11.05
N ALA A 17 0.44 -4.42 11.49
CA ALA A 17 1.75 -4.20 10.88
C ALA A 17 2.40 -5.53 10.53
N ARG A 18 3.03 -5.61 9.36
CA ARG A 18 3.74 -6.81 8.92
C ARG A 18 4.72 -6.48 7.81
N THR A 19 5.69 -7.36 7.60
CA THR A 19 6.64 -7.26 6.50
C THR A 19 6.20 -8.23 5.40
N VAL A 20 6.14 -7.74 4.18
CA VAL A 20 5.65 -8.50 3.03
C VAL A 20 6.53 -8.26 1.82
N THR A 21 6.34 -9.07 0.79
CA THR A 21 6.96 -8.85 -0.52
C THR A 21 6.08 -7.94 -1.34
N ALA A 22 6.66 -6.86 -1.86
CA ALA A 22 5.98 -5.97 -2.79
C ALA A 22 6.50 -6.21 -4.20
N THR A 23 5.58 -6.12 -5.15
CA THR A 23 5.89 -6.09 -6.58
C THR A 23 5.50 -4.73 -7.13
N VAL A 24 5.79 -4.48 -8.41
CA VAL A 24 5.47 -3.22 -9.07
C VAL A 24 4.70 -3.53 -10.35
N TYR A 25 3.65 -2.77 -10.60
CA TYR A 25 2.85 -2.92 -11.81
C TYR A 25 3.71 -2.87 -13.07
N ASP A 26 3.41 -3.77 -14.00
CA ASP A 26 3.97 -3.69 -15.34
C ASP A 26 3.37 -2.46 -16.06
N PRO A 27 4.19 -1.72 -16.85
CA PRO A 27 3.68 -0.56 -17.60
C PRO A 27 2.53 -0.89 -18.55
N TRP A 28 2.38 -2.15 -18.94
CA TRP A 28 1.29 -2.60 -19.81
C TRP A 28 -0.09 -2.27 -19.23
N TYR A 29 -0.21 -2.18 -17.90
CA TYR A 29 -1.49 -1.89 -17.26
C TYR A 29 -1.89 -0.42 -17.32
N ALA A 30 -0.97 0.46 -17.70
CA ALA A 30 -1.26 1.89 -17.75
C ALA A 30 -2.48 2.18 -18.64
N GLY A 31 -3.43 2.93 -18.09
CA GLY A 31 -4.64 3.30 -18.80
C GLY A 31 -5.76 2.27 -18.78
N ARG A 32 -5.51 1.06 -18.28
CA ARG A 32 -6.57 0.05 -18.15
C ARG A 32 -7.39 0.32 -16.90
N PRO A 33 -8.68 -0.06 -16.91
CA PRO A 33 -9.54 0.21 -15.76
C PRO A 33 -9.11 -0.59 -14.54
N ASP A 34 -9.06 0.06 -13.38
CA ASP A 34 -8.80 -0.62 -12.12
C ASP A 34 -10.09 -1.29 -11.60
N TYR A 35 -9.92 -2.29 -10.75
CA TYR A 35 -11.03 -3.06 -10.23
C TYR A 35 -11.96 -2.22 -9.33
N CYS A 36 -11.40 -1.36 -8.50
CA CYS A 36 -12.17 -0.67 -7.48
C CYS A 36 -12.99 0.49 -8.02
N THR A 37 -12.47 1.23 -9.01
CA THR A 37 -13.13 2.43 -9.49
C THR A 37 -13.60 2.32 -10.94
N GLY A 38 -13.06 1.38 -11.70
CA GLY A 38 -13.31 1.29 -13.14
C GLY A 38 -12.64 2.39 -13.95
N ARG A 39 -11.84 3.22 -13.29
CA ARG A 39 -11.09 4.29 -13.96
C ARG A 39 -9.74 3.80 -14.42
N ALA A 40 -9.15 4.52 -15.35
CA ALA A 40 -7.84 4.19 -15.88
C ALA A 40 -6.77 4.17 -14.77
N TYR A 41 -6.03 3.08 -14.68
CA TYR A 41 -4.89 2.99 -13.77
C TYR A 41 -3.83 4.01 -14.17
N GLN A 42 -3.41 4.81 -13.21
CA GLN A 42 -2.38 5.83 -13.39
C GLN A 42 -1.04 5.25 -12.94
N HIS A 43 -0.21 4.87 -13.92
CA HIS A 43 1.05 4.19 -13.64
C HIS A 43 1.97 5.01 -12.71
N TRP A 44 2.01 6.32 -12.92
CA TRP A 44 2.83 7.22 -12.11
C TRP A 44 2.05 7.93 -10.99
N GLY A 45 0.79 7.54 -10.80
CA GLY A 45 0.03 7.97 -9.63
C GLY A 45 0.41 7.13 -8.41
N ILE A 46 -0.28 7.39 -7.29
CA ILE A 46 -0.02 6.72 -6.02
C ILE A 46 -1.17 5.77 -5.72
N SER A 47 -0.93 4.48 -5.89
CA SER A 47 -1.93 3.45 -5.60
C SER A 47 -1.27 2.08 -5.50
N ALA A 48 -2.07 1.10 -5.09
CA ALA A 48 -1.62 -0.28 -5.04
C ALA A 48 -2.78 -1.23 -5.29
N ALA A 49 -2.45 -2.46 -5.67
CA ALA A 49 -3.37 -3.58 -5.69
C ALA A 49 -3.08 -4.49 -4.52
N HIS A 50 -4.10 -5.17 -4.03
CA HIS A 50 -3.97 -6.11 -2.94
C HIS A 50 -4.94 -7.27 -3.15
N PRO A 51 -4.60 -8.50 -2.72
CA PRO A 51 -5.45 -9.67 -2.97
C PRO A 51 -6.83 -9.58 -2.33
N PHE A 52 -6.96 -8.93 -1.18
CA PHE A 52 -8.22 -8.98 -0.43
C PHE A 52 -8.58 -7.74 0.38
N LEU A 53 -7.68 -6.79 0.60
CA LEU A 53 -8.04 -5.59 1.36
C LEU A 53 -9.17 -4.83 0.67
N PRO A 54 -10.13 -4.31 1.42
CA PRO A 54 -11.23 -3.56 0.81
C PRO A 54 -10.75 -2.41 -0.05
N CYS A 55 -11.47 -2.15 -1.12
CA CYS A 55 -11.21 -0.99 -1.97
C CYS A 55 -11.23 0.29 -1.13
N GLY A 56 -10.23 1.14 -1.34
CA GLY A 56 -10.11 2.39 -0.60
C GLY A 56 -9.33 2.27 0.71
N THR A 57 -8.95 1.07 1.14
CA THR A 57 -8.09 0.93 2.32
C THR A 57 -6.83 1.73 2.12
N LEU A 58 -6.45 2.52 3.12
CA LEU A 58 -5.19 3.26 3.11
C LEU A 58 -4.13 2.42 3.80
N VAL A 59 -3.07 2.12 3.07
CA VAL A 59 -1.97 1.29 3.57
C VAL A 59 -0.72 2.14 3.67
N ARG A 60 -0.13 2.18 4.86
CA ARG A 60 1.20 2.79 5.01
C ARG A 60 2.24 1.77 4.61
N VAL A 61 3.00 2.09 3.59
CA VAL A 61 4.08 1.25 3.10
C VAL A 61 5.40 1.88 3.51
N THR A 62 6.31 1.08 4.07
CA THR A 62 7.62 1.54 4.51
C THR A 62 8.70 0.70 3.85
N HIS A 63 9.69 1.37 3.30
CA HIS A 63 10.82 0.74 2.63
C HIS A 63 12.09 1.55 2.89
N ARG A 64 13.05 0.93 3.58
CA ARG A 64 14.36 1.52 3.85
C ARG A 64 14.28 2.95 4.37
N GLY A 65 13.47 3.16 5.39
CA GLY A 65 13.31 4.45 6.03
C GLY A 65 12.37 5.42 5.33
N ARG A 66 11.85 5.07 4.15
CA ARG A 66 10.84 5.87 3.46
C ARG A 66 9.47 5.31 3.76
N SER A 67 8.48 6.17 3.81
CA SER A 67 7.10 5.78 4.12
C SER A 67 6.14 6.56 3.23
N LEU A 68 5.07 5.89 2.80
CA LEU A 68 4.07 6.47 1.92
C LEU A 68 2.74 5.78 2.19
N VAL A 69 1.67 6.56 2.27
CA VAL A 69 0.32 6.01 2.38
C VAL A 69 -0.24 5.85 0.97
N VAL A 70 -0.67 4.63 0.64
CA VAL A 70 -1.22 4.33 -0.68
C VAL A 70 -2.64 3.79 -0.55
N PRO A 71 -3.58 4.22 -1.40
CA PRO A 71 -4.92 3.65 -1.41
C PRO A 71 -4.93 2.36 -2.22
N ILE A 72 -5.70 1.38 -1.74
CA ILE A 72 -5.95 0.16 -2.51
C ILE A 72 -7.03 0.47 -3.55
N LYS A 73 -6.66 0.37 -4.81
CA LYS A 73 -7.56 0.66 -5.93
C LYS A 73 -7.78 -0.54 -6.84
N ASP A 74 -7.09 -1.65 -6.58
CA ASP A 74 -7.16 -2.77 -7.51
C ASP A 74 -6.96 -4.10 -6.79
N ARG A 75 -7.21 -5.18 -7.51
CA ARG A 75 -6.99 -6.56 -7.08
C ARG A 75 -5.84 -7.17 -7.84
N CYS A 76 -5.14 -8.09 -7.19
CA CYS A 76 -4.06 -8.82 -7.84
C CYS A 76 -4.03 -10.26 -7.35
N ASP A 77 -3.43 -11.11 -8.16
CA ASP A 77 -3.01 -12.44 -7.76
C ASP A 77 -1.61 -12.42 -7.17
N CYS A 78 -1.23 -11.28 -6.62
CA CYS A 78 0.06 -11.10 -5.99
C CYS A 78 0.05 -11.70 -4.59
N ASN A 79 1.22 -11.99 -4.05
CA ASN A 79 1.30 -12.58 -2.72
C ASN A 79 0.90 -11.60 -1.63
N SER A 80 1.08 -10.30 -1.84
CA SER A 80 0.70 -9.32 -0.84
C SER A 80 0.33 -7.98 -1.42
N ILE A 81 1.28 -7.20 -1.97
CA ILE A 81 0.96 -5.87 -2.46
C ILE A 81 1.69 -5.60 -3.78
N ASP A 82 0.98 -4.98 -4.71
CA ASP A 82 1.52 -4.62 -6.02
C ASP A 82 1.43 -3.11 -6.15
N LEU A 83 2.59 -2.43 -6.15
CA LEU A 83 2.68 -0.98 -6.08
C LEU A 83 2.61 -0.36 -7.47
N SER A 84 1.93 0.78 -7.60
CA SER A 84 2.08 1.58 -8.81
C SER A 84 3.54 2.02 -8.96
N ALA A 85 3.97 2.30 -10.19
CA ALA A 85 5.32 2.77 -10.44
C ALA A 85 5.59 4.07 -9.67
N GLY A 86 4.62 4.97 -9.59
CA GLY A 86 4.77 6.20 -8.83
C GLY A 86 5.01 5.97 -7.35
N ALA A 87 4.27 5.04 -6.74
CA ALA A 87 4.48 4.68 -5.34
C ALA A 87 5.85 4.03 -5.15
N ALA A 88 6.21 3.08 -6.01
CA ALA A 88 7.51 2.41 -5.94
C ALA A 88 8.66 3.41 -6.04
N TYR A 89 8.56 4.34 -6.97
CA TYR A 89 9.57 5.38 -7.15
C TYR A 89 9.75 6.21 -5.87
N ARG A 90 8.65 6.63 -5.28
CA ARG A 90 8.65 7.42 -4.04
C ARG A 90 9.27 6.66 -2.88
N LEU A 91 9.12 5.35 -2.85
CA LEU A 91 9.62 4.48 -1.79
C LEU A 91 11.04 3.96 -2.07
N GLY A 92 11.58 4.24 -3.23
CA GLY A 92 12.89 3.71 -3.61
C GLY A 92 12.86 2.22 -3.93
N VAL A 93 11.71 1.66 -4.25
CA VAL A 93 11.56 0.27 -4.67
C VAL A 93 11.93 0.18 -6.16
N PRO A 94 12.77 -0.78 -6.57
CA PRO A 94 13.12 -0.94 -7.98
C PRO A 94 11.88 -1.16 -8.85
N LEU A 95 11.77 -0.41 -9.95
CA LEU A 95 10.57 -0.47 -10.79
C LEU A 95 10.38 -1.80 -11.51
N ASP A 96 11.46 -2.52 -11.73
CA ASP A 96 11.46 -3.80 -12.43
C ASP A 96 11.67 -4.98 -11.50
N GLY A 97 11.55 -4.76 -10.19
CA GLY A 97 11.92 -5.77 -9.23
C GLY A 97 10.88 -6.02 -8.17
N ILE A 98 11.35 -6.69 -7.12
CA ILE A 98 10.56 -6.95 -5.93
C ILE A 98 11.35 -6.47 -4.72
N ALA A 99 10.66 -6.15 -3.64
CA ALA A 99 11.30 -5.70 -2.42
C ALA A 99 10.52 -6.16 -1.19
N ARG A 100 11.22 -6.25 -0.06
CA ARG A 100 10.55 -6.46 1.23
C ARG A 100 10.17 -5.09 1.76
N VAL A 101 8.91 -4.94 2.12
CA VAL A 101 8.38 -3.67 2.65
C VAL A 101 7.56 -3.94 3.89
N GLY A 102 7.44 -2.93 4.75
CA GLY A 102 6.49 -2.97 5.84
C GLY A 102 5.15 -2.43 5.36
N ILE A 103 4.06 -3.02 5.83
CA ILE A 103 2.72 -2.47 5.58
C ILE A 103 1.94 -2.39 6.88
N GLU A 104 1.15 -1.32 7.01
CA GLU A 104 0.24 -1.10 8.14
C GLU A 104 -1.10 -0.61 7.61
N TYR A 105 -2.19 -1.11 8.20
CA TYR A 105 -3.52 -0.67 7.82
C TYR A 105 -4.55 -0.93 8.92
#